data_39fa0ad85a1c7b110033e1d0be54c586
#
_entry.id   39fa0ad85a1c7b110033e1d0be54c586
#
_cell.length_a   1.000
_cell.length_b   1.000
_cell.length_c   1.000
_cell.angle_alpha   90.00
_cell.angle_beta   90.00
_cell.angle_gamma   90.00
#
_symmetry.space_group_name_H-M   'P 1'
#
loop_
_entity.id
_entity.type
_entity.pdbx_description
1 polymer ?
#
loop_
_entity_poly.entity_id
_entity_poly.type
_entity_poly.pdbx_seq_one_letter_code
_entity_poly.pdbx_strand_id
1 'polypeptide(L)'
;MYFDDKDFSQKVRFQKILWAMGCWSRIEIPIVIYEDDNKNERLQKHYLTDIDVYGEVIQPDFSVTKSIGDCKSGKNIKVFERLFWVRGVKEYLNAELAYLIKRSISSKAKIFMPKVGVKGVDDQILAELENIFHSEHLMLFSKKYYEARAEIIGQLVDEYKKIYDYMNTRYWFTDSNVSMRVLMTMLKKREFYNSFDKHNKMHSFLLLEICIMLARTLMDCCRYVMSRDVINVEISVMEYIHGGIDGYNNKMQMVREISIPIKEILGTEEVANKILVKPYYYDELLKIIIILIGESSYARDVIRYMELMQHEVLLDISIDYTQIIGLQYSSVGHKLAKDIIAFYLRTNKIDGHFFDDIFLK
;
A
#
# COMPACT_ATOMS: atom_id res chain seq x y z
N MET A 1 10.15 8.70 16.93
CA MET A 1 11.05 7.76 16.22
C MET A 1 12.48 8.18 16.49
N TYR A 2 13.33 7.29 16.99
CA TYR A 2 14.74 7.61 17.25
C TYR A 2 15.57 7.24 16.01
N PHE A 3 15.76 8.21 15.11
CA PHE A 3 16.49 8.00 13.84
C PHE A 3 17.99 7.68 14.01
N ASP A 4 18.52 7.82 15.21
CA ASP A 4 19.90 7.49 15.54
C ASP A 4 20.04 6.09 16.19
N ASP A 5 18.95 5.33 16.30
CA ASP A 5 18.98 3.98 16.82
C ASP A 5 19.61 3.01 15.80
N LYS A 6 20.39 2.05 16.32
CA LYS A 6 21.02 1.01 15.49
C LYS A 6 19.99 0.09 14.83
N ASP A 7 18.86 -0.16 15.47
CA ASP A 7 17.77 -0.95 14.90
C ASP A 7 17.16 -0.21 13.70
N PHE A 8 16.94 1.11 13.80
CA PHE A 8 16.47 1.94 12.69
C PHE A 8 17.43 1.89 11.51
N SER A 9 18.73 2.04 11.76
CA SER A 9 19.75 1.95 10.70
C SER A 9 19.70 0.60 9.97
N GLN A 10 19.54 -0.53 10.68
CA GLN A 10 19.39 -1.85 10.06
C GLN A 10 18.11 -1.96 9.23
N LYS A 11 16.99 -1.42 9.72
CA LYS A 11 15.71 -1.38 8.97
C LYS A 11 15.88 -0.64 7.63
N VAL A 12 16.47 0.54 7.66
CA VAL A 12 16.70 1.36 6.45
C VAL A 12 17.65 0.66 5.47
N ARG A 13 18.75 0.06 5.94
CA ARG A 13 19.69 -0.69 5.10
C ARG A 13 18.99 -1.84 4.40
N PHE A 14 18.22 -2.64 5.15
CA PHE A 14 17.50 -3.76 4.55
C PHE A 14 16.36 -3.30 3.63
N GLN A 15 15.67 -2.20 3.95
CA GLN A 15 14.69 -1.59 3.06
C GLN A 15 15.30 -1.19 1.72
N LYS A 16 16.49 -0.57 1.72
CA LYS A 16 17.22 -0.21 0.51
C LYS A 16 17.59 -1.43 -0.33
N ILE A 17 17.99 -2.53 0.31
CA ILE A 17 18.23 -3.80 -0.38
C ILE A 17 16.95 -4.31 -1.05
N LEU A 18 15.83 -4.37 -0.33
CA LEU A 18 14.56 -4.77 -0.91
C LEU A 18 14.15 -3.89 -2.09
N TRP A 19 14.34 -2.58 -1.97
CA TRP A 19 14.09 -1.66 -3.08
C TRP A 19 14.98 -1.96 -4.28
N ALA A 20 16.27 -2.15 -4.08
CA ALA A 20 17.23 -2.48 -5.15
C ALA A 20 16.92 -3.83 -5.82
N MET A 21 16.31 -4.77 -5.08
CA MET A 21 15.75 -6.02 -5.60
C MET A 21 14.44 -5.85 -6.39
N GLY A 22 13.90 -4.63 -6.47
CA GLY A 22 12.66 -4.32 -7.19
C GLY A 22 11.40 -4.35 -6.33
N CYS A 23 11.50 -4.44 -5.01
CA CYS A 23 10.36 -4.34 -4.13
C CYS A 23 9.94 -2.88 -3.92
N TRP A 24 8.64 -2.60 -3.89
CA TRP A 24 8.15 -1.49 -3.09
C TRP A 24 8.27 -1.86 -1.62
N SER A 25 8.74 -0.95 -0.77
CA SER A 25 9.10 -1.30 0.61
C SER A 25 8.71 -0.21 1.62
N ARG A 26 8.32 -0.66 2.82
CA ARG A 26 7.96 0.17 3.97
C ARG A 26 8.64 -0.34 5.23
N ILE A 27 8.83 0.56 6.21
CA ILE A 27 9.32 0.19 7.54
C ILE A 27 8.28 0.52 8.60
N GLU A 28 8.35 -0.21 9.72
CA GLU A 28 7.55 0.03 10.93
C GLU A 28 6.05 0.04 10.67
N ILE A 29 5.55 -1.01 9.99
CA ILE A 29 4.10 -1.21 9.81
C ILE A 29 3.53 -1.81 11.10
N PRO A 30 2.66 -1.06 11.84
CA PRO A 30 2.13 -1.55 13.10
C PRO A 30 1.08 -2.64 12.88
N ILE A 31 1.20 -3.74 13.60
CA ILE A 31 0.15 -4.76 13.73
C ILE A 31 -0.74 -4.37 14.89
N VAL A 32 -1.99 -4.12 14.59
CA VAL A 32 -3.01 -3.69 15.55
C VAL A 32 -4.23 -4.59 15.48
N ILE A 33 -4.88 -4.79 16.61
CA ILE A 33 -6.23 -5.37 16.68
C ILE A 33 -7.20 -4.31 17.16
N TYR A 34 -8.45 -4.46 16.76
CA TYR A 34 -9.55 -3.59 17.16
C TYR A 34 -10.56 -4.43 17.94
N GLU A 35 -10.89 -4.01 19.14
CA GLU A 35 -11.87 -4.63 20.01
C GLU A 35 -13.08 -3.70 20.11
N ASP A 36 -14.29 -4.26 19.98
CA ASP A 36 -15.53 -3.52 20.22
C ASP A 36 -15.69 -3.26 21.72
N ASP A 37 -15.58 -2.01 22.11
CA ASP A 37 -15.99 -1.59 23.44
C ASP A 37 -17.51 -1.44 23.49
N ASN A 38 -18.18 -2.53 23.84
CA ASN A 38 -19.65 -2.60 23.94
C ASN A 38 -20.25 -1.56 24.91
N LYS A 39 -19.43 -0.88 25.74
CA LYS A 39 -19.89 0.14 26.71
C LYS A 39 -19.90 1.54 26.10
N ASN A 40 -19.02 1.84 25.13
CA ASN A 40 -18.79 3.18 24.62
C ASN A 40 -19.08 3.33 23.12
N GLU A 41 -19.55 2.29 22.42
CA GLU A 41 -19.74 2.25 20.97
C GLU A 41 -18.48 2.68 20.20
N ARG A 42 -17.29 2.43 20.74
CA ARG A 42 -16.00 2.81 20.16
C ARG A 42 -15.12 1.58 19.99
N LEU A 43 -14.46 1.50 18.85
CA LEU A 43 -13.42 0.52 18.62
C LEU A 43 -12.15 0.92 19.40
N GLN A 44 -11.75 0.09 20.36
CA GLN A 44 -10.46 0.23 21.01
C GLN A 44 -9.36 -0.37 20.14
N LYS A 45 -8.28 0.38 19.95
CA LYS A 45 -7.11 -0.02 19.16
C LYS A 45 -6.04 -0.56 20.11
N HIS A 46 -5.66 -1.82 19.95
CA HIS A 46 -4.58 -2.45 20.69
C HIS A 46 -3.39 -2.69 19.76
N TYR A 47 -2.27 -2.10 20.10
CA TYR A 47 -0.99 -2.34 19.42
C TYR A 47 -0.39 -3.65 19.89
N LEU A 48 -0.07 -4.56 18.97
CA LEU A 48 0.55 -5.84 19.27
C LEU A 48 2.07 -5.80 19.04
N THR A 49 2.49 -5.37 17.87
CA THR A 49 3.89 -5.31 17.43
C THR A 49 3.97 -4.52 16.14
N ASP A 50 5.14 -4.43 15.54
CA ASP A 50 5.40 -3.86 14.22
C ASP A 50 6.11 -4.87 13.31
N ILE A 51 5.96 -4.66 12.01
CA ILE A 51 6.79 -5.27 10.99
C ILE A 51 7.94 -4.30 10.74
N ASP A 52 9.16 -4.69 11.14
CA ASP A 52 10.32 -3.80 11.06
C ASP A 52 10.58 -3.37 9.60
N VAL A 53 10.54 -4.31 8.63
CA VAL A 53 10.65 -4.00 7.20
C VAL A 53 9.67 -4.89 6.42
N TYR A 54 8.92 -4.27 5.53
CA TYR A 54 8.01 -4.92 4.59
C TYR A 54 8.43 -4.60 3.16
N GLY A 55 8.31 -5.57 2.27
CA GLY A 55 8.52 -5.38 0.84
C GLY A 55 7.54 -6.22 0.03
N GLU A 56 7.13 -5.71 -1.13
CA GLU A 56 6.32 -6.47 -2.08
C GLU A 56 6.75 -6.21 -3.52
N VAL A 57 6.69 -7.26 -4.33
CA VAL A 57 6.91 -7.22 -5.77
C VAL A 57 5.64 -7.62 -6.47
N ILE A 58 5.16 -6.79 -7.38
CA ILE A 58 4.00 -7.09 -8.23
C ILE A 58 4.52 -7.74 -9.52
N GLN A 59 3.96 -8.88 -9.88
CA GLN A 59 4.28 -9.59 -11.11
C GLN A 59 3.39 -9.12 -12.28
N PRO A 60 3.72 -9.43 -13.54
CA PRO A 60 2.89 -9.04 -14.69
C PRO A 60 1.47 -9.60 -14.69
N ASP A 61 1.20 -10.68 -13.95
CA ASP A 61 -0.13 -11.22 -13.70
C ASP A 61 -0.81 -10.62 -12.47
N PHE A 62 -0.22 -9.56 -11.91
CA PHE A 62 -0.60 -8.89 -10.67
C PHE A 62 -0.53 -9.76 -9.41
N SER A 63 0.04 -10.96 -9.47
CA SER A 63 0.39 -11.68 -8.26
C SER A 63 1.45 -10.91 -7.47
N VAL A 64 1.40 -11.03 -6.13
CA VAL A 64 2.27 -10.26 -5.24
C VAL A 64 3.14 -11.20 -4.44
N THR A 65 4.44 -11.01 -4.50
CA THR A 65 5.40 -11.69 -3.60
C THR A 65 5.75 -10.75 -2.45
N LYS A 66 5.41 -11.16 -1.22
CA LYS A 66 5.64 -10.38 0.00
C LYS A 66 6.88 -10.84 0.73
N SER A 67 7.63 -9.89 1.26
CA SER A 67 8.82 -10.10 2.07
C SER A 67 8.68 -9.36 3.39
N ILE A 68 9.05 -10.00 4.50
CA ILE A 68 9.13 -9.35 5.81
C ILE A 68 10.53 -9.47 6.39
N GLY A 69 10.99 -8.45 7.08
CA GLY A 69 12.26 -8.42 7.80
C GLY A 69 12.03 -8.05 9.26
N ASP A 70 12.64 -8.78 10.17
CA ASP A 70 12.73 -8.50 11.58
C ASP A 70 14.16 -8.08 11.91
N CYS A 71 14.38 -6.85 12.33
CA CYS A 71 15.67 -6.23 12.58
C CYS A 71 15.93 -6.10 14.07
N LYS A 72 17.03 -6.69 14.56
CA LYS A 72 17.36 -6.68 16.00
C LYS A 72 18.86 -6.48 16.24
N SER A 73 19.24 -5.33 16.81
CA SER A 73 20.61 -5.01 17.14
C SER A 73 21.03 -5.49 18.55
N GLY A 74 20.08 -5.85 19.42
CA GLY A 74 20.32 -6.24 20.81
C GLY A 74 21.15 -7.53 20.97
N LYS A 75 22.09 -7.54 21.94
CA LYS A 75 22.95 -8.71 22.21
C LYS A 75 22.23 -9.89 22.86
N ASN A 76 21.21 -9.64 23.68
CA ASN A 76 20.56 -10.65 24.55
C ASN A 76 19.29 -11.27 23.94
N ILE A 77 19.12 -11.20 22.62
CA ILE A 77 17.94 -11.73 21.97
C ILE A 77 18.06 -13.23 21.81
N LYS A 78 17.06 -13.96 22.30
CA LYS A 78 16.93 -15.41 22.14
C LYS A 78 16.54 -15.72 20.70
N VAL A 79 17.52 -16.05 19.86
CA VAL A 79 17.37 -16.21 18.42
C VAL A 79 16.30 -17.23 18.06
N PHE A 80 16.23 -18.38 18.74
CA PHE A 80 15.26 -19.42 18.43
C PHE A 80 13.81 -18.99 18.71
N GLU A 81 13.56 -18.29 19.82
CA GLU A 81 12.23 -17.74 20.12
C GLU A 81 11.84 -16.73 19.05
N ARG A 82 12.80 -15.90 18.62
CA ARG A 82 12.55 -14.90 17.58
C ARG A 82 12.27 -15.53 16.22
N LEU A 83 12.90 -16.64 15.88
CA LEU A 83 12.62 -17.37 14.64
C LEU A 83 11.18 -17.90 14.59
N PHE A 84 10.67 -18.43 15.69
CA PHE A 84 9.26 -18.86 15.75
C PHE A 84 8.31 -17.67 15.66
N TRP A 85 8.66 -16.55 16.28
CA TRP A 85 7.87 -15.32 16.17
C TRP A 85 7.83 -14.81 14.72
N VAL A 86 8.98 -14.68 14.05
CA VAL A 86 9.07 -14.26 12.65
C VAL A 86 8.26 -15.19 11.74
N ARG A 87 8.33 -16.50 11.98
CA ARG A 87 7.51 -17.47 11.27
C ARG A 87 6.02 -17.21 11.48
N GLY A 88 5.58 -16.99 12.72
CA GLY A 88 4.19 -16.67 13.02
C GLY A 88 3.70 -15.41 12.30
N VAL A 89 4.50 -14.36 12.28
CA VAL A 89 4.18 -13.12 11.51
C VAL A 89 4.16 -13.37 10.02
N LYS A 90 5.10 -14.17 9.49
CA LYS A 90 5.11 -14.58 8.08
C LYS A 90 3.80 -15.25 7.66
N GLU A 91 3.34 -16.24 8.43
CA GLU A 91 2.10 -16.96 8.18
C GLU A 91 0.87 -16.03 8.30
N TYR A 92 0.84 -15.18 9.33
CA TYR A 92 -0.24 -14.22 9.55
C TYR A 92 -0.42 -13.24 8.39
N LEU A 93 0.69 -12.81 7.76
CA LEU A 93 0.69 -11.87 6.63
C LEU A 93 0.59 -12.55 5.26
N ASN A 94 0.59 -13.89 5.22
CA ASN A 94 0.77 -14.66 3.99
C ASN A 94 1.98 -14.15 3.18
N ALA A 95 3.13 -14.01 3.85
CA ALA A 95 4.36 -13.58 3.19
C ALA A 95 5.14 -14.80 2.70
N GLU A 96 5.72 -14.71 1.49
CA GLU A 96 6.53 -15.79 0.89
C GLU A 96 7.91 -15.83 1.51
N LEU A 97 8.47 -14.66 1.84
CA LEU A 97 9.83 -14.54 2.34
C LEU A 97 9.85 -13.87 3.72
N ALA A 98 10.65 -14.43 4.62
CA ALA A 98 10.89 -13.84 5.92
C ALA A 98 12.38 -13.84 6.25
N TYR A 99 12.84 -12.73 6.80
CA TYR A 99 14.23 -12.50 7.15
C TYR A 99 14.36 -12.14 8.63
N LEU A 100 15.39 -12.70 9.28
CA LEU A 100 15.86 -12.23 10.59
C LEU A 100 17.19 -11.50 10.36
N ILE A 101 17.19 -10.19 10.54
CA ILE A 101 18.37 -9.34 10.42
C ILE A 101 18.94 -9.08 11.81
N LYS A 102 20.18 -9.54 12.03
CA LYS A 102 20.82 -9.44 13.34
C LYS A 102 22.33 -9.29 13.18
N ARG A 103 22.95 -8.48 14.04
CA ARG A 103 24.40 -8.25 14.03
C ARG A 103 25.24 -9.53 13.87
N SER A 104 24.87 -10.61 14.56
CA SER A 104 25.53 -11.89 14.45
C SER A 104 24.53 -13.03 14.65
N ILE A 105 24.66 -14.10 13.87
CA ILE A 105 23.80 -15.27 13.94
C ILE A 105 24.70 -16.50 14.15
N SER A 106 24.44 -17.25 15.20
CA SER A 106 25.21 -18.45 15.51
C SER A 106 25.06 -19.55 14.45
N SER A 107 26.08 -20.37 14.25
CA SER A 107 26.05 -21.49 13.31
C SER A 107 24.87 -22.44 13.56
N LYS A 108 24.53 -22.71 14.83
CA LYS A 108 23.35 -23.52 15.19
C LYS A 108 22.05 -22.90 14.69
N ALA A 109 21.91 -21.57 14.84
CA ALA A 109 20.72 -20.86 14.33
C ALA A 109 20.67 -20.86 12.80
N LYS A 110 21.81 -20.65 12.10
CA LYS A 110 21.89 -20.71 10.63
C LYS A 110 21.43 -22.09 10.08
N ILE A 111 21.75 -23.18 10.77
CA ILE A 111 21.30 -24.54 10.39
C ILE A 111 19.78 -24.72 10.62
N PHE A 112 19.22 -24.07 11.64
CA PHE A 112 17.81 -24.20 11.98
C PHE A 112 16.88 -23.31 11.15
N MET A 113 17.33 -22.12 10.74
CA MET A 113 16.54 -21.13 10.00
C MET A 113 15.80 -21.68 8.79
N PRO A 114 16.43 -22.45 7.87
CA PRO A 114 15.72 -23.02 6.72
C PRO A 114 14.56 -23.94 7.10
N LYS A 115 14.66 -24.64 8.25
CA LYS A 115 13.62 -25.56 8.74
C LYS A 115 12.34 -24.81 9.17
N VAL A 116 12.47 -23.53 9.54
CA VAL A 116 11.34 -22.67 9.91
C VAL A 116 10.98 -21.68 8.79
N GLY A 117 11.63 -21.78 7.62
CA GLY A 117 11.34 -20.93 6.46
C GLY A 117 11.73 -19.46 6.65
N VAL A 118 12.75 -19.19 7.47
CA VAL A 118 13.30 -17.86 7.75
C VAL A 118 14.74 -17.80 7.25
N LYS A 119 15.09 -16.72 6.54
CA LYS A 119 16.45 -16.44 6.07
C LYS A 119 17.18 -15.59 7.11
N GLY A 120 18.40 -15.99 7.48
CA GLY A 120 19.25 -15.23 8.39
C GLY A 120 20.16 -14.26 7.63
N VAL A 121 20.17 -13.01 8.06
CA VAL A 121 21.02 -11.96 7.51
C VAL A 121 21.81 -11.35 8.67
N ASP A 122 23.09 -11.73 8.83
CA ASP A 122 23.98 -11.06 9.76
C ASP A 122 24.68 -9.86 9.10
N ASP A 123 25.44 -9.08 9.88
CA ASP A 123 26.07 -7.86 9.38
C ASP A 123 27.00 -8.13 8.17
N GLN A 124 27.64 -9.30 8.12
CA GLN A 124 28.48 -9.67 6.99
C GLN A 124 27.64 -9.94 5.73
N ILE A 125 26.56 -10.72 5.87
CA ILE A 125 25.61 -10.99 4.76
C ILE A 125 24.92 -9.71 4.34
N LEU A 126 24.54 -8.84 5.29
CA LEU A 126 23.90 -7.58 4.99
C LEU A 126 24.82 -6.68 4.13
N ALA A 127 26.11 -6.55 4.51
CA ALA A 127 27.08 -5.80 3.74
C ALA A 127 27.32 -6.39 2.35
N GLU A 128 27.35 -7.71 2.23
CA GLU A 128 27.49 -8.38 0.94
C GLU A 128 26.27 -8.14 0.04
N LEU A 129 25.05 -8.19 0.59
CA LEU A 129 23.83 -7.85 -0.16
C LEU A 129 23.82 -6.38 -0.60
N GLU A 130 24.27 -5.46 0.26
CA GLU A 130 24.42 -4.04 -0.12
C GLU A 130 25.38 -3.88 -1.31
N ASN A 131 26.51 -4.59 -1.30
CA ASN A 131 27.47 -4.55 -2.38
C ASN A 131 26.91 -5.16 -3.69
N ILE A 132 26.27 -6.35 -3.60
CA ILE A 132 25.68 -7.04 -4.77
C ILE A 132 24.60 -6.16 -5.45
N PHE A 133 23.74 -5.52 -4.66
CA PHE A 133 22.63 -4.71 -5.17
C PHE A 133 22.96 -3.22 -5.28
N HIS A 134 24.17 -2.81 -4.94
CA HIS A 134 24.62 -1.40 -4.91
C HIS A 134 23.70 -0.48 -4.08
N SER A 135 22.98 -1.06 -3.10
CA SER A 135 21.96 -0.35 -2.35
C SER A 135 22.51 0.73 -1.42
N GLU A 136 23.79 0.72 -1.10
CA GLU A 136 24.50 1.78 -0.35
C GLU A 136 24.49 3.13 -1.10
N HIS A 137 24.52 3.06 -2.46
CA HIS A 137 24.48 4.24 -3.32
C HIS A 137 23.06 4.77 -3.57
N LEU A 138 22.04 4.07 -3.08
CA LEU A 138 20.66 4.50 -3.23
C LEU A 138 20.40 5.74 -2.34
N MET A 139 20.07 6.87 -2.98
CA MET A 139 19.80 8.14 -2.30
C MET A 139 18.46 8.17 -1.57
N LEU A 140 17.56 7.24 -1.88
CA LEU A 140 16.26 7.12 -1.24
C LEU A 140 16.37 6.67 0.21
N PHE A 141 15.29 6.88 0.97
CA PHE A 141 15.17 6.42 2.36
C PHE A 141 16.29 6.94 3.27
N SER A 142 16.74 8.16 3.01
CA SER A 142 17.73 8.82 3.87
C SER A 142 17.15 9.20 5.23
N LYS A 143 17.99 9.44 6.23
CA LYS A 143 17.58 10.00 7.53
C LYS A 143 16.74 11.27 7.33
N LYS A 144 17.16 12.17 6.44
CA LYS A 144 16.45 13.42 6.11
C LYS A 144 15.04 13.15 5.56
N TYR A 145 14.86 12.10 4.76
CA TYR A 145 13.53 11.70 4.28
C TYR A 145 12.60 11.32 5.43
N TYR A 146 13.08 10.50 6.36
CA TYR A 146 12.27 10.07 7.49
C TYR A 146 11.98 11.20 8.49
N GLU A 147 12.93 12.09 8.69
CA GLU A 147 12.74 13.29 9.50
C GLU A 147 11.65 14.20 8.89
N ALA A 148 11.75 14.51 7.59
CA ALA A 148 10.73 15.30 6.89
C ALA A 148 9.34 14.61 6.91
N ARG A 149 9.30 13.29 6.72
CA ARG A 149 8.05 12.50 6.82
C ARG A 149 7.45 12.59 8.22
N ALA A 150 8.26 12.42 9.27
CA ALA A 150 7.80 12.49 10.66
C ALA A 150 7.30 13.88 11.03
N GLU A 151 7.98 14.93 10.56
CA GLU A 151 7.57 16.32 10.76
C GLU A 151 6.19 16.58 10.14
N ILE A 152 5.99 16.22 8.88
CA ILE A 152 4.69 16.39 8.20
C ILE A 152 3.58 15.60 8.91
N ILE A 153 3.83 14.34 9.31
CA ILE A 153 2.86 13.53 10.06
C ILE A 153 2.50 14.20 11.40
N GLY A 154 3.49 14.81 12.07
CA GLY A 154 3.26 15.56 13.32
C GLY A 154 2.40 16.80 13.15
N GLN A 155 2.36 17.38 11.96
CA GLN A 155 1.57 18.57 11.61
C GLN A 155 0.16 18.25 11.13
N LEU A 156 -0.19 16.98 10.91
CA LEU A 156 -1.52 16.59 10.45
C LEU A 156 -2.59 16.99 11.47
N VAL A 157 -3.58 17.75 11.01
CA VAL A 157 -4.77 18.05 11.81
C VAL A 157 -5.68 16.81 11.96
N ASP A 158 -6.61 16.83 12.91
CA ASP A 158 -7.37 15.64 13.33
C ASP A 158 -8.02 14.87 12.17
N GLU A 159 -8.60 15.56 11.20
CA GLU A 159 -9.28 14.93 10.05
C GLU A 159 -8.27 14.22 9.14
N TYR A 160 -7.17 14.88 8.79
CA TYR A 160 -6.09 14.30 7.97
C TYR A 160 -5.34 13.21 8.73
N LYS A 161 -5.20 13.36 10.04
CA LYS A 161 -4.59 12.35 10.90
C LYS A 161 -5.39 11.06 10.92
N LYS A 162 -6.73 11.12 10.96
CA LYS A 162 -7.60 9.93 10.86
C LYS A 162 -7.40 9.18 9.54
N ILE A 163 -7.25 9.92 8.42
CA ILE A 163 -6.95 9.33 7.11
C ILE A 163 -5.60 8.62 7.14
N TYR A 164 -4.57 9.31 7.62
CA TYR A 164 -3.22 8.76 7.73
C TYR A 164 -3.19 7.54 8.67
N ASP A 165 -3.85 7.61 9.83
CA ASP A 165 -3.93 6.50 10.78
C ASP A 165 -4.61 5.27 10.18
N TYR A 166 -5.65 5.46 9.35
CA TYR A 166 -6.26 4.36 8.63
C TYR A 166 -5.25 3.67 7.70
N MET A 167 -4.54 4.44 6.87
CA MET A 167 -3.54 3.91 5.94
C MET A 167 -2.36 3.25 6.65
N ASN A 168 -1.95 3.80 7.78
CA ASN A 168 -0.83 3.28 8.56
C ASN A 168 -1.18 2.03 9.39
N THR A 169 -2.46 1.74 9.64
CA THR A 169 -2.88 0.67 10.54
C THR A 169 -3.92 -0.26 9.91
N ARG A 170 -5.19 0.13 9.87
CA ARG A 170 -6.32 -0.72 9.45
C ARG A 170 -6.19 -1.24 8.03
N TYR A 171 -5.69 -0.43 7.14
CA TYR A 171 -5.50 -0.74 5.73
C TYR A 171 -4.77 -2.08 5.50
N TRP A 172 -3.73 -2.36 6.28
CA TRP A 172 -2.87 -3.53 6.12
C TRP A 172 -3.54 -4.87 6.47
N PHE A 173 -4.62 -4.82 7.26
CA PHE A 173 -5.33 -5.98 7.78
C PHE A 173 -6.81 -6.00 7.38
N THR A 174 -7.19 -5.16 6.44
CA THR A 174 -8.53 -5.09 5.86
C THR A 174 -8.48 -5.66 4.44
N ASP A 175 -9.55 -6.35 4.03
CA ASP A 175 -9.69 -6.85 2.67
C ASP A 175 -9.48 -5.73 1.65
N SER A 176 -8.75 -6.04 0.59
CA SER A 176 -8.30 -5.03 -0.37
C SER A 176 -9.46 -4.32 -1.08
N ASN A 177 -10.56 -5.03 -1.39
CA ASN A 177 -11.78 -4.46 -1.94
C ASN A 177 -12.48 -3.48 -0.98
N VAL A 178 -12.44 -3.77 0.33
CA VAL A 178 -12.96 -2.86 1.38
C VAL A 178 -12.06 -1.64 1.49
N SER A 179 -10.74 -1.84 1.53
CA SER A 179 -9.76 -0.76 1.57
C SER A 179 -9.86 0.16 0.35
N MET A 180 -10.06 -0.39 -0.85
CA MET A 180 -10.30 0.41 -2.06
C MET A 180 -11.53 1.31 -1.90
N ARG A 181 -12.67 0.76 -1.43
CA ARG A 181 -13.89 1.55 -1.20
C ARG A 181 -13.68 2.66 -0.18
N VAL A 182 -12.97 2.37 0.91
CA VAL A 182 -12.65 3.38 1.93
C VAL A 182 -11.80 4.49 1.34
N LEU A 183 -10.69 4.16 0.64
CA LEU A 183 -9.82 5.14 0.01
C LEU A 183 -10.55 6.02 -1.01
N MET A 184 -11.45 5.42 -1.81
CA MET A 184 -12.24 6.15 -2.81
C MET A 184 -13.29 7.08 -2.20
N THR A 185 -13.71 6.87 -0.96
CA THR A 185 -14.81 7.61 -0.34
C THR A 185 -14.40 8.50 0.83
N MET A 186 -13.19 8.34 1.38
CA MET A 186 -12.75 9.01 2.60
C MET A 186 -12.71 10.54 2.50
N LEU A 187 -12.46 11.09 1.30
CA LEU A 187 -12.44 12.54 1.04
C LEU A 187 -13.80 13.12 0.66
N LYS A 188 -14.88 12.32 0.65
CA LYS A 188 -16.23 12.80 0.31
C LYS A 188 -16.96 13.53 1.44
N LYS A 189 -16.38 13.59 2.60
CA LYS A 189 -16.94 14.39 3.69
C LYS A 189 -16.84 15.87 3.35
N ARG A 190 -17.88 16.63 3.75
CA ARG A 190 -18.00 18.06 3.44
C ARG A 190 -16.79 18.88 3.89
N GLU A 191 -16.13 18.46 4.96
CA GLU A 191 -14.93 19.07 5.52
C GLU A 191 -13.71 19.07 4.58
N PHE A 192 -13.68 18.15 3.59
CA PHE A 192 -12.58 18.04 2.63
C PHE A 192 -12.85 18.75 1.28
N TYR A 193 -14.06 19.28 1.06
CA TYR A 193 -14.34 20.00 -0.17
C TYR A 193 -13.53 21.29 -0.26
N ASN A 194 -12.76 21.45 -1.33
CA ASN A 194 -11.86 22.59 -1.56
C ASN A 194 -10.81 22.83 -0.45
N SER A 195 -10.52 21.82 0.38
CA SER A 195 -9.56 21.94 1.48
C SER A 195 -8.11 21.69 1.04
N PHE A 196 -7.90 21.07 -0.13
CA PHE A 196 -6.57 20.74 -0.62
C PHE A 196 -5.94 21.90 -1.39
N ASP A 197 -4.78 22.35 -0.91
CA ASP A 197 -3.96 23.39 -1.51
C ASP A 197 -2.69 22.75 -2.07
N LYS A 198 -2.42 22.93 -3.38
CA LYS A 198 -1.25 22.39 -4.07
C LYS A 198 0.10 22.95 -3.56
N HIS A 199 0.09 24.14 -2.96
CA HIS A 199 1.27 24.74 -2.35
C HIS A 199 1.53 24.24 -0.93
N ASN A 200 0.61 23.47 -0.36
CA ASN A 200 0.78 22.87 0.96
C ASN A 200 1.41 21.48 0.84
N LYS A 201 2.65 21.36 1.25
CA LYS A 201 3.43 20.11 1.23
C LYS A 201 2.75 18.95 1.96
N MET A 202 2.07 19.24 3.06
CA MET A 202 1.31 18.24 3.84
C MET A 202 0.14 17.66 3.01
N HIS A 203 -0.56 18.49 2.25
CA HIS A 203 -1.63 18.04 1.37
C HIS A 203 -1.11 17.16 0.23
N SER A 204 0.00 17.58 -0.40
CA SER A 204 0.66 16.80 -1.46
C SER A 204 1.15 15.46 -0.94
N PHE A 205 1.77 15.42 0.23
CA PHE A 205 2.19 14.19 0.90
C PHE A 205 1.01 13.25 1.16
N LEU A 206 -0.08 13.76 1.76
CA LEU A 206 -1.24 12.95 2.11
C LEU A 206 -1.94 12.38 0.88
N LEU A 207 -2.11 13.19 -0.18
CA LEU A 207 -2.72 12.74 -1.43
C LEU A 207 -1.88 11.66 -2.13
N LEU A 208 -0.55 11.82 -2.17
CA LEU A 208 0.35 10.79 -2.72
C LEU A 208 0.29 9.51 -1.88
N GLU A 209 0.26 9.62 -0.56
CA GLU A 209 0.13 8.45 0.32
C GLU A 209 -1.18 7.69 0.06
N ILE A 210 -2.31 8.41 -0.11
CA ILE A 210 -3.59 7.81 -0.49
C ILE A 210 -3.47 7.13 -1.86
N CYS A 211 -2.86 7.78 -2.86
CA CYS A 211 -2.71 7.24 -4.20
C CYS A 211 -1.80 6.00 -4.22
N ILE A 212 -0.74 5.94 -3.42
CA ILE A 212 0.13 4.77 -3.24
C ILE A 212 -0.70 3.59 -2.70
N MET A 213 -1.47 3.81 -1.64
CA MET A 213 -2.31 2.76 -1.05
C MET A 213 -3.44 2.34 -2.00
N LEU A 214 -4.03 3.28 -2.74
CA LEU A 214 -5.04 2.99 -3.75
C LEU A 214 -4.45 2.18 -4.91
N ALA A 215 -3.29 2.57 -5.45
CA ALA A 215 -2.62 1.83 -6.52
C ALA A 215 -2.44 0.35 -6.15
N ARG A 216 -2.06 0.07 -4.93
CA ARG A 216 -1.93 -1.28 -4.40
C ARG A 216 -3.26 -2.07 -4.44
N THR A 217 -4.37 -1.43 -4.08
CA THR A 217 -5.71 -2.07 -4.17
C THR A 217 -6.19 -2.23 -5.60
N LEU A 218 -5.81 -1.30 -6.51
CA LEU A 218 -6.09 -1.44 -7.94
C LEU A 218 -5.34 -2.62 -8.56
N MET A 219 -4.08 -2.84 -8.17
CA MET A 219 -3.32 -4.02 -8.61
C MET A 219 -3.97 -5.33 -8.12
N ASP A 220 -4.49 -5.36 -6.90
CA ASP A 220 -5.23 -6.52 -6.40
C ASP A 220 -6.56 -6.73 -7.14
N CYS A 221 -7.25 -5.65 -7.53
CA CYS A 221 -8.42 -5.73 -8.40
C CYS A 221 -8.05 -6.31 -9.77
N CYS A 222 -6.95 -5.85 -10.39
CA CYS A 222 -6.44 -6.40 -11.64
C CYS A 222 -6.11 -7.90 -11.51
N ARG A 223 -5.47 -8.31 -10.41
CA ARG A 223 -5.21 -9.72 -10.10
C ARG A 223 -6.50 -10.53 -10.04
N TYR A 224 -7.52 -10.00 -9.37
CA TYR A 224 -8.84 -10.65 -9.30
C TYR A 224 -9.44 -10.83 -10.70
N VAL A 225 -9.47 -9.78 -11.53
CA VAL A 225 -9.98 -9.82 -12.90
C VAL A 225 -9.20 -10.84 -13.73
N MET A 226 -7.86 -10.83 -13.68
CA MET A 226 -7.00 -11.77 -14.41
C MET A 226 -7.25 -13.23 -14.01
N SER A 227 -7.53 -13.48 -12.74
CA SER A 227 -7.81 -14.83 -12.24
C SER A 227 -9.25 -15.29 -12.46
N ARG A 228 -10.18 -14.35 -12.69
CA ARG A 228 -11.61 -14.63 -12.76
C ARG A 228 -12.12 -14.69 -14.20
N ASP A 229 -12.14 -13.57 -14.88
CA ASP A 229 -12.62 -13.47 -16.27
C ASP A 229 -12.13 -12.16 -16.91
N VAL A 230 -11.12 -12.28 -17.76
CA VAL A 230 -10.55 -11.13 -18.49
C VAL A 230 -11.38 -10.71 -19.70
N ILE A 231 -12.36 -11.53 -20.13
CA ILE A 231 -13.25 -11.20 -21.24
C ILE A 231 -14.35 -10.26 -20.73
N ASN A 232 -14.91 -10.56 -19.56
CA ASN A 232 -15.96 -9.77 -18.92
C ASN A 232 -15.42 -8.93 -17.75
N VAL A 233 -14.47 -8.05 -18.05
CA VAL A 233 -13.81 -7.19 -17.04
C VAL A 233 -14.82 -6.44 -16.18
N GLU A 234 -15.90 -5.94 -16.78
CA GLU A 234 -16.95 -5.19 -16.09
C GLU A 234 -17.59 -6.01 -14.96
N ILE A 235 -17.93 -7.26 -15.22
CA ILE A 235 -18.53 -8.16 -14.22
C ILE A 235 -17.51 -8.48 -13.13
N SER A 236 -16.29 -8.83 -13.51
CA SER A 236 -15.22 -9.15 -12.56
C SER A 236 -14.88 -7.97 -11.63
N VAL A 237 -14.88 -6.74 -12.13
CA VAL A 237 -14.68 -5.53 -11.30
C VAL A 237 -15.86 -5.33 -10.35
N MET A 238 -17.10 -5.58 -10.79
CA MET A 238 -18.28 -5.50 -9.92
C MET A 238 -18.24 -6.56 -8.82
N GLU A 239 -17.88 -7.80 -9.16
CA GLU A 239 -17.68 -8.87 -8.17
C GLU A 239 -16.63 -8.46 -7.15
N TYR A 240 -15.46 -7.96 -7.60
CA TYR A 240 -14.40 -7.51 -6.69
C TYR A 240 -14.86 -6.43 -5.72
N ILE A 241 -15.53 -5.38 -6.20
CA ILE A 241 -16.04 -4.28 -5.36
C ILE A 241 -16.97 -4.80 -4.26
N HIS A 242 -17.74 -5.83 -4.54
CA HIS A 242 -18.72 -6.39 -3.60
C HIS A 242 -18.17 -7.56 -2.75
N GLY A 243 -16.88 -7.88 -2.84
CA GLY A 243 -16.26 -8.92 -2.02
C GLY A 243 -16.31 -10.32 -2.65
N GLY A 244 -16.28 -10.37 -3.97
CA GLY A 244 -16.31 -11.60 -4.77
C GLY A 244 -17.71 -11.94 -5.26
N ILE A 245 -17.84 -13.12 -5.88
CA ILE A 245 -19.08 -13.61 -6.51
C ILE A 245 -20.25 -13.64 -5.52
N ASP A 246 -20.02 -14.19 -4.34
CA ASP A 246 -21.07 -14.33 -3.33
C ASP A 246 -21.54 -12.97 -2.82
N GLY A 247 -20.62 -12.06 -2.55
CA GLY A 247 -20.93 -10.68 -2.16
C GLY A 247 -21.72 -9.94 -3.23
N TYR A 248 -21.34 -10.10 -4.51
CA TYR A 248 -22.08 -9.54 -5.64
C TYR A 248 -23.49 -10.14 -5.78
N ASN A 249 -23.62 -11.47 -5.72
CA ASN A 249 -24.91 -12.15 -5.82
C ASN A 249 -25.85 -11.75 -4.67
N ASN A 250 -25.34 -11.71 -3.43
CA ASN A 250 -26.12 -11.24 -2.29
C ASN A 250 -26.60 -9.80 -2.48
N LYS A 251 -25.71 -8.93 -3.00
CA LYS A 251 -26.09 -7.54 -3.31
C LYS A 251 -27.15 -7.45 -4.37
N MET A 252 -27.05 -8.23 -5.44
CA MET A 252 -28.06 -8.30 -6.50
C MET A 252 -29.40 -8.83 -6.01
N GLN A 253 -29.39 -9.81 -5.11
CA GLN A 253 -30.61 -10.30 -4.47
C GLN A 253 -31.28 -9.21 -3.64
N MET A 254 -30.52 -8.52 -2.77
CA MET A 254 -31.05 -7.38 -1.99
C MET A 254 -31.63 -6.28 -2.87
N VAL A 255 -30.97 -5.97 -4.00
CA VAL A 255 -31.48 -4.98 -4.95
C VAL A 255 -32.82 -5.41 -5.55
N ARG A 256 -32.96 -6.69 -5.94
CA ARG A 256 -34.22 -7.24 -6.44
C ARG A 256 -35.34 -7.16 -5.39
N GLU A 257 -35.05 -7.57 -4.16
CA GLU A 257 -36.01 -7.53 -3.03
C GLU A 257 -36.48 -6.10 -2.72
N ILE A 258 -35.60 -5.11 -2.81
CA ILE A 258 -35.96 -3.69 -2.58
C ILE A 258 -36.67 -3.09 -3.82
N SER A 259 -36.30 -3.52 -5.02
CA SER A 259 -36.87 -2.96 -6.26
C SER A 259 -38.33 -3.34 -6.49
N ILE A 260 -38.79 -4.49 -5.99
CA ILE A 260 -40.18 -4.92 -6.11
C ILE A 260 -41.15 -3.92 -5.44
N PRO A 261 -41.01 -3.61 -4.14
CA PRO A 261 -41.88 -2.61 -3.49
C PRO A 261 -41.73 -1.19 -4.07
N ILE A 262 -40.52 -0.80 -4.50
CA ILE A 262 -40.33 0.52 -5.12
C ILE A 262 -41.04 0.61 -6.47
N LYS A 263 -41.02 -0.46 -7.28
CA LYS A 263 -41.77 -0.53 -8.53
C LYS A 263 -43.27 -0.40 -8.31
N GLU A 264 -43.78 -1.04 -7.29
CA GLU A 264 -45.21 -0.97 -6.90
C GLU A 264 -45.60 0.46 -6.46
N ILE A 265 -44.71 1.18 -5.77
CA ILE A 265 -44.98 2.53 -5.23
C ILE A 265 -44.74 3.61 -6.31
N LEU A 266 -43.69 3.53 -7.08
CA LEU A 266 -43.23 4.60 -8.00
C LEU A 266 -43.53 4.34 -9.47
N GLY A 267 -43.99 3.14 -9.84
CA GLY A 267 -44.34 2.78 -11.23
C GLY A 267 -43.17 2.73 -12.23
N THR A 268 -41.91 2.83 -11.78
CA THR A 268 -40.73 2.86 -12.65
C THR A 268 -39.66 1.85 -12.23
N GLU A 269 -39.22 1.00 -13.21
CA GLU A 269 -38.12 0.05 -13.02
C GLU A 269 -36.73 0.74 -13.00
N GLU A 270 -36.62 1.91 -13.64
CA GLU A 270 -35.34 2.60 -13.83
C GLU A 270 -34.66 3.06 -12.54
N VAL A 271 -35.43 3.43 -11.53
CA VAL A 271 -34.92 3.98 -10.27
C VAL A 271 -34.24 2.89 -9.42
N ALA A 272 -34.82 1.69 -9.38
CA ALA A 272 -34.30 0.60 -8.56
C ALA A 272 -32.96 0.07 -9.07
N ASN A 273 -32.75 0.00 -10.38
CA ASN A 273 -31.52 -0.48 -10.98
C ASN A 273 -30.37 0.53 -10.91
N LYS A 274 -30.66 1.83 -10.81
CA LYS A 274 -29.64 2.89 -10.72
C LYS A 274 -29.09 3.13 -9.31
N ILE A 275 -29.84 2.78 -8.27
CA ILE A 275 -29.55 3.30 -6.90
C ILE A 275 -28.48 2.48 -6.15
N LEU A 276 -28.24 1.20 -6.46
CA LEU A 276 -27.58 0.36 -5.46
C LEU A 276 -26.37 -0.48 -5.92
N VAL A 277 -26.08 -0.57 -7.20
CA VAL A 277 -25.08 -1.55 -7.67
C VAL A 277 -23.75 -0.88 -8.05
N LYS A 278 -23.76 0.21 -8.78
CA LYS A 278 -22.55 0.87 -9.25
C LYS A 278 -22.18 2.05 -8.35
N PRO A 279 -20.99 2.05 -7.71
CA PRO A 279 -20.52 3.24 -7.01
C PRO A 279 -20.22 4.36 -8.03
N TYR A 280 -20.29 5.61 -7.59
CA TYR A 280 -20.13 6.80 -8.44
C TYR A 280 -18.80 6.87 -9.20
N TYR A 281 -17.77 6.18 -8.71
CA TYR A 281 -16.44 6.12 -9.31
C TYR A 281 -16.27 4.93 -10.29
N TYR A 282 -17.31 4.13 -10.48
CA TYR A 282 -17.21 2.84 -11.18
C TYR A 282 -16.70 2.97 -12.61
N ASP A 283 -17.26 3.89 -13.41
CA ASP A 283 -16.92 3.98 -14.82
C ASP A 283 -15.46 4.45 -15.02
N GLU A 284 -14.97 5.33 -14.18
CA GLU A 284 -13.57 5.75 -14.19
C GLU A 284 -12.65 4.65 -13.62
N LEU A 285 -13.11 3.90 -12.61
CA LEU A 285 -12.39 2.73 -12.09
C LEU A 285 -12.24 1.66 -13.17
N LEU A 286 -13.30 1.35 -13.90
CA LEU A 286 -13.26 0.36 -14.98
C LEU A 286 -12.23 0.74 -16.05
N LYS A 287 -12.19 2.02 -16.45
CA LYS A 287 -11.21 2.52 -17.43
C LYS A 287 -9.77 2.31 -16.94
N ILE A 288 -9.46 2.68 -15.69
CA ILE A 288 -8.10 2.54 -15.16
C ILE A 288 -7.71 1.07 -14.99
N ILE A 289 -8.63 0.19 -14.61
CA ILE A 289 -8.38 -1.27 -14.52
C ILE A 289 -8.07 -1.86 -15.91
N ILE A 290 -8.83 -1.48 -16.95
CA ILE A 290 -8.58 -1.92 -18.33
C ILE A 290 -7.19 -1.47 -18.80
N ILE A 291 -6.81 -0.22 -18.54
CA ILE A 291 -5.48 0.31 -18.89
C ILE A 291 -4.39 -0.46 -18.15
N LEU A 292 -4.53 -0.69 -16.85
CA LEU A 292 -3.54 -1.42 -16.05
C LEU A 292 -3.36 -2.87 -16.54
N ILE A 293 -4.45 -3.55 -16.88
CA ILE A 293 -4.39 -4.92 -17.43
C ILE A 293 -3.71 -4.92 -18.79
N GLY A 294 -4.04 -3.97 -19.67
CA GLY A 294 -3.43 -3.82 -20.99
C GLY A 294 -1.91 -3.55 -20.93
N GLU A 295 -1.47 -2.86 -19.90
CA GLU A 295 -0.06 -2.47 -19.69
C GLU A 295 0.57 -3.22 -18.50
N SER A 296 0.13 -4.43 -18.23
CA SER A 296 0.48 -5.22 -17.03
C SER A 296 2.00 -5.42 -16.84
N SER A 297 2.75 -5.51 -17.93
CA SER A 297 4.22 -5.63 -17.90
C SER A 297 4.92 -4.43 -17.25
N TYR A 298 4.26 -3.27 -17.19
CA TYR A 298 4.77 -2.03 -16.60
C TYR A 298 4.17 -1.74 -15.22
N ALA A 299 3.18 -2.52 -14.78
CA ALA A 299 2.48 -2.32 -13.52
C ALA A 299 3.38 -2.50 -12.29
N ARG A 300 4.44 -3.31 -12.40
CA ARG A 300 5.38 -3.62 -11.32
C ARG A 300 5.89 -2.40 -10.58
N ASP A 301 6.29 -1.37 -11.32
CA ASP A 301 6.98 -0.21 -10.75
C ASP A 301 6.08 1.02 -10.54
N VAL A 302 4.77 0.91 -10.82
CA VAL A 302 3.82 2.03 -10.69
C VAL A 302 3.82 2.63 -9.29
N ILE A 303 3.75 1.79 -8.26
CA ILE A 303 3.77 2.23 -6.86
C ILE A 303 5.12 2.86 -6.51
N ARG A 304 6.21 2.34 -7.07
CA ARG A 304 7.56 2.86 -6.86
C ARG A 304 7.75 4.23 -7.48
N TYR A 305 7.16 4.51 -8.65
CA TYR A 305 7.13 5.86 -9.23
C TYR A 305 6.40 6.86 -8.32
N MET A 306 5.28 6.46 -7.73
CA MET A 306 4.56 7.32 -6.77
C MET A 306 5.38 7.57 -5.49
N GLU A 307 6.12 6.58 -5.01
CA GLU A 307 7.04 6.73 -3.88
C GLU A 307 8.16 7.73 -4.22
N LEU A 308 8.71 7.72 -5.45
CA LEU A 308 9.68 8.71 -5.90
C LEU A 308 9.10 10.13 -5.92
N MET A 309 7.88 10.30 -6.44
CA MET A 309 7.16 11.58 -6.38
C MET A 309 6.98 12.06 -4.92
N GLN A 310 6.72 11.14 -4.00
CA GLN A 310 6.62 11.48 -2.58
C GLN A 310 7.97 11.91 -1.99
N HIS A 311 9.09 11.30 -2.41
CA HIS A 311 10.43 11.73 -2.05
C HIS A 311 10.74 13.16 -2.57
N GLU A 312 10.35 13.46 -3.81
CA GLU A 312 10.51 14.80 -4.40
C GLU A 312 9.75 15.85 -3.59
N VAL A 313 8.48 15.57 -3.24
CA VAL A 313 7.66 16.45 -2.40
C VAL A 313 8.30 16.64 -1.02
N LEU A 314 8.69 15.55 -0.35
CA LEU A 314 9.19 15.63 1.03
C LEU A 314 10.52 16.37 1.14
N LEU A 315 11.39 16.23 0.16
CA LEU A 315 12.76 16.74 0.21
C LEU A 315 12.96 18.02 -0.62
N ASP A 316 11.95 18.48 -1.37
CA ASP A 316 12.05 19.59 -2.33
C ASP A 316 13.20 19.38 -3.33
N ILE A 317 13.29 18.19 -3.91
CA ILE A 317 14.30 17.80 -4.88
C ILE A 317 13.65 17.34 -6.18
N SER A 318 14.43 17.29 -7.24
CA SER A 318 14.07 16.59 -8.47
C SER A 318 14.92 15.33 -8.57
N ILE A 319 14.29 14.21 -8.91
CA ILE A 319 14.94 12.89 -9.02
C ILE A 319 15.00 12.50 -10.49
N ASP A 320 16.19 12.15 -10.97
CA ASP A 320 16.32 11.50 -12.26
C ASP A 320 15.97 10.00 -12.12
N TYR A 321 14.77 9.65 -12.52
CA TYR A 321 14.25 8.30 -12.39
C TYR A 321 15.02 7.26 -13.21
N THR A 322 15.78 7.70 -14.24
CA THR A 322 16.61 6.81 -15.06
C THR A 322 17.86 6.32 -14.33
N GLN A 323 18.24 7.00 -13.25
CA GLN A 323 19.44 6.70 -12.45
C GLN A 323 19.12 5.98 -11.13
N ILE A 324 17.85 5.65 -10.88
CA ILE A 324 17.46 5.02 -9.61
C ILE A 324 17.83 3.53 -9.61
N ILE A 325 18.70 3.16 -8.69
CA ILE A 325 19.12 1.77 -8.50
C ILE A 325 17.91 0.88 -8.22
N GLY A 326 17.84 -0.24 -8.92
CA GLY A 326 16.77 -1.23 -8.80
C GLY A 326 15.48 -0.86 -9.52
N LEU A 327 15.38 0.33 -10.14
CA LEU A 327 14.27 0.74 -10.99
C LEU A 327 14.68 0.68 -12.46
N GLN A 328 13.98 -0.13 -13.24
CA GLN A 328 14.10 -0.06 -14.69
C GLN A 328 13.11 0.99 -15.19
N TYR A 329 13.61 2.19 -15.53
CA TYR A 329 12.76 3.28 -15.98
C TYR A 329 11.91 2.87 -17.18
N SER A 330 10.64 3.18 -17.10
CA SER A 330 9.66 3.03 -18.17
C SER A 330 8.75 4.27 -18.21
N SER A 331 8.71 4.95 -19.35
CA SER A 331 7.78 6.06 -19.57
C SER A 331 6.31 5.63 -19.44
N VAL A 332 6.00 4.39 -19.83
CA VAL A 332 4.67 3.79 -19.68
C VAL A 332 4.33 3.60 -18.21
N GLY A 333 5.22 2.94 -17.43
CA GLY A 333 5.00 2.75 -16.00
C GLY A 333 4.89 4.07 -15.23
N HIS A 334 5.72 5.07 -15.57
CA HIS A 334 5.62 6.40 -15.00
C HIS A 334 4.30 7.10 -15.36
N LYS A 335 3.84 6.96 -16.63
CA LYS A 335 2.55 7.48 -17.06
C LYS A 335 1.39 6.81 -16.30
N LEU A 336 1.43 5.48 -16.12
CA LEU A 336 0.40 4.76 -15.35
C LEU A 336 0.29 5.29 -13.92
N ALA A 337 1.41 5.60 -13.26
CA ALA A 337 1.40 6.23 -11.94
C ALA A 337 0.66 7.58 -11.96
N LYS A 338 0.96 8.43 -12.95
CA LYS A 338 0.26 9.72 -13.14
C LYS A 338 -1.22 9.53 -13.46
N ASP A 339 -1.58 8.55 -14.27
CA ASP A 339 -2.96 8.24 -14.64
C ASP A 339 -3.79 7.82 -13.41
N ILE A 340 -3.23 7.03 -12.50
CA ILE A 340 -3.89 6.66 -11.23
C ILE A 340 -4.09 7.89 -10.33
N ILE A 341 -3.07 8.74 -10.20
CA ILE A 341 -3.19 9.98 -9.42
C ILE A 341 -4.29 10.87 -10.03
N ALA A 342 -4.25 11.08 -11.34
CA ALA A 342 -5.26 11.88 -12.05
C ALA A 342 -6.68 11.28 -11.91
N PHE A 343 -6.82 9.96 -11.97
CA PHE A 343 -8.07 9.26 -11.67
C PHE A 343 -8.60 9.60 -10.28
N TYR A 344 -7.73 9.52 -9.25
CA TYR A 344 -8.12 9.81 -7.87
C TYR A 344 -8.55 11.26 -7.68
N LEU A 345 -7.77 12.22 -8.21
CA LEU A 345 -8.07 13.65 -8.14
C LEU A 345 -9.43 13.97 -8.79
N ARG A 346 -9.65 13.52 -10.04
CA ARG A 346 -10.92 13.74 -10.74
C ARG A 346 -12.12 13.16 -9.99
N THR A 347 -11.99 11.94 -9.52
CA THR A 347 -13.07 11.24 -8.83
C THR A 347 -13.47 11.94 -7.52
N ASN A 348 -12.51 12.55 -6.83
CA ASN A 348 -12.73 13.28 -5.59
C ASN A 348 -12.91 14.80 -5.79
N LYS A 349 -13.01 15.27 -7.05
CA LYS A 349 -13.20 16.69 -7.39
C LYS A 349 -12.09 17.61 -6.86
N ILE A 350 -10.87 17.08 -6.81
CA ILE A 350 -9.66 17.87 -6.51
C ILE A 350 -9.14 18.41 -7.85
N ASP A 351 -8.50 19.59 -7.80
CA ASP A 351 -7.92 20.21 -8.99
C ASP A 351 -7.02 19.21 -9.75
N GLY A 352 -7.32 18.98 -11.01
CA GLY A 352 -6.55 18.08 -11.88
C GLY A 352 -5.10 18.53 -12.12
N HIS A 353 -4.81 19.80 -11.91
CA HIS A 353 -3.49 20.42 -12.03
C HIS A 353 -2.70 20.43 -10.69
N PHE A 354 -3.19 19.72 -9.70
CA PHE A 354 -2.62 19.71 -8.34
C PHE A 354 -1.13 19.31 -8.33
N PHE A 355 -0.73 18.37 -9.18
CA PHE A 355 0.62 17.83 -9.26
C PHE A 355 1.37 18.21 -10.54
N ASP A 356 0.94 19.24 -11.29
CA ASP A 356 1.60 19.63 -12.55
C ASP A 356 3.08 19.96 -12.35
N ASP A 357 3.44 20.62 -11.25
CA ASP A 357 4.84 20.94 -10.93
C ASP A 357 5.74 19.72 -10.75
N ILE A 358 5.14 18.55 -10.42
CA ILE A 358 5.83 17.26 -10.30
C ILE A 358 5.74 16.50 -11.64
N PHE A 359 4.63 16.60 -12.33
CA PHE A 359 4.39 15.86 -13.57
C PHE A 359 5.15 16.40 -14.77
N LEU A 360 5.52 17.68 -14.75
CA LEU A 360 6.22 18.36 -15.85
C LEU A 360 7.74 18.25 -15.77
N LYS A 361 8.25 17.72 -14.65
CA LYS A 361 9.68 17.42 -14.48
C LYS A 361 10.02 16.06 -15.07
#